data_ac23b3f9590e58abe33833c48f7ec748
#
_entry.id   ac23b3f9590e58abe33833c48f7ec748
#
_cell.length_a   1.000
_cell.length_b   1.000
_cell.length_c   1.000
_cell.angle_alpha   90.00
_cell.angle_beta   90.00
_cell.angle_gamma   90.00
#
_symmetry.space_group_name_H-M   'P 1'
#
loop_
_entity.id
_entity.type
_entity.pdbx_description
1 polymer ?
#
loop_
_entity_poly.entity_id
_entity_poly.type
_entity_poly.pdbx_seq_one_letter_code
_entity_poly.pdbx_strand_id
1 'polypeptide(L)'
;MRSPAPSQSNPPLREVIPPRLEIFRTDPRATLPRRANDGAIGFDVHAFLLSESGQPLTKALHVRGTVAIPTGLVLRPPPGYFVQVCSRSGLALKSVFVANSPGIIDP
;
A
#
# COMPACT_ATOMS: atom_id res chain seq x y z
N MET A 1 28.95 -22.95 -25.65
CA MET A 1 27.48 -22.96 -25.64
C MET A 1 26.95 -22.10 -26.77
N ARG A 2 25.99 -22.60 -27.48
CA ARG A 2 25.43 -21.90 -28.63
C ARG A 2 24.21 -21.08 -28.18
N SER A 3 24.17 -19.81 -28.53
CA SER A 3 22.99 -19.01 -28.33
C SER A 3 21.90 -19.40 -29.34
N PRO A 4 20.62 -19.44 -28.91
CA PRO A 4 19.54 -19.69 -29.84
C PRO A 4 19.41 -18.55 -30.84
N ALA A 5 18.93 -18.84 -32.03
CA ALA A 5 18.66 -17.83 -33.03
C ALA A 5 17.50 -16.92 -32.54
N PRO A 6 17.71 -15.61 -32.46
CA PRO A 6 16.69 -14.71 -31.87
C PRO A 6 15.34 -14.80 -32.56
N SER A 7 15.32 -14.91 -33.87
CA SER A 7 14.08 -14.94 -34.66
C SER A 7 13.29 -16.24 -34.49
N GLN A 8 13.92 -17.31 -33.99
CA GLN A 8 13.27 -18.61 -33.86
C GLN A 8 12.79 -18.89 -32.44
N SER A 9 13.45 -18.34 -31.44
CA SER A 9 13.22 -18.69 -30.05
C SER A 9 12.56 -17.58 -29.22
N ASN A 10 12.64 -16.35 -29.68
CA ASN A 10 12.13 -15.22 -28.93
C ASN A 10 10.98 -14.56 -29.67
N PRO A 11 9.84 -14.39 -29.00
CA PRO A 11 8.79 -13.57 -29.54
C PRO A 11 9.27 -12.12 -29.67
N PRO A 12 8.64 -11.30 -30.52
CA PRO A 12 8.98 -9.89 -30.60
C PRO A 12 8.81 -9.24 -29.22
N LEU A 13 9.68 -8.27 -28.93
CA LEU A 13 9.57 -7.51 -27.70
C LEU A 13 8.23 -6.78 -27.66
N ARG A 14 7.54 -6.95 -26.57
CA ARG A 14 6.30 -6.22 -26.33
C ARG A 14 6.59 -4.98 -25.50
N GLU A 15 5.84 -3.92 -25.76
CA GLU A 15 5.82 -2.80 -24.86
C GLU A 15 5.31 -3.23 -23.50
N VAL A 16 6.07 -2.93 -22.45
CA VAL A 16 5.67 -3.25 -21.09
C VAL A 16 4.96 -2.03 -20.53
N ILE A 17 3.66 -2.19 -20.27
CA ILE A 17 2.86 -1.15 -19.63
C ILE A 17 2.88 -1.43 -18.13
N PRO A 18 3.41 -0.51 -17.30
CA PRO A 18 3.40 -0.72 -15.88
C PRO A 18 1.97 -0.81 -15.34
N PRO A 19 1.73 -1.65 -14.32
CA PRO A 19 0.42 -1.72 -13.69
C PRO A 19 0.05 -0.39 -13.04
N ARG A 20 -1.25 -0.10 -13.00
CA ARG A 20 -1.78 1.09 -12.35
C ARG A 20 -2.63 0.68 -11.16
N LEU A 21 -2.34 1.27 -10.03
CA LEU A 21 -3.16 1.18 -8.85
C LEU A 21 -4.16 2.33 -8.86
N GLU A 22 -5.44 2.01 -8.79
CA GLU A 22 -6.47 3.02 -8.62
C GLU A 22 -6.64 3.31 -7.14
N ILE A 23 -6.66 4.60 -6.80
CA ILE A 23 -6.81 5.05 -5.43
C ILE A 23 -7.96 6.03 -5.37
N PHE A 24 -8.94 5.74 -4.52
CA PHE A 24 -10.07 6.61 -4.27
C PHE A 24 -9.98 7.16 -2.86
N ARG A 25 -10.16 8.45 -2.70
CA ARG A 25 -10.29 9.07 -1.39
C ARG A 25 -11.77 9.10 -1.01
N THR A 26 -12.10 8.58 0.15
CA THR A 26 -13.45 8.69 0.70
C THR A 26 -13.75 10.08 1.23
N ASP A 27 -12.69 10.85 1.47
CA ASP A 27 -12.74 12.25 1.87
C ASP A 27 -11.56 12.96 1.21
N PRO A 28 -11.75 14.18 0.64
CA PRO A 28 -10.67 14.89 -0.02
C PRO A 28 -9.48 15.25 0.88
N ARG A 29 -9.66 15.19 2.20
CA ARG A 29 -8.60 15.45 3.17
C ARG A 29 -7.74 14.22 3.47
N ALA A 30 -8.12 13.03 2.98
CA ALA A 30 -7.31 11.83 3.18
C ALA A 30 -5.95 11.97 2.50
N THR A 31 -4.92 11.44 3.14
CA THR A 31 -3.56 11.49 2.62
C THR A 31 -3.33 10.36 1.64
N LEU A 32 -2.87 10.68 0.43
CA LEU A 32 -2.48 9.66 -0.54
C LEU A 32 -1.21 8.95 -0.08
N PRO A 33 -1.06 7.66 -0.42
CA PRO A 33 0.17 6.94 -0.15
C PRO A 33 1.37 7.65 -0.78
N ARG A 34 2.49 7.70 -0.08
CA ARG A 34 3.71 8.34 -0.58
C ARG A 34 4.94 7.62 -0.10
N ARG A 35 5.98 7.62 -0.94
CA ARG A 35 7.28 7.08 -0.57
C ARG A 35 7.99 8.04 0.37
N ALA A 36 8.69 7.50 1.35
CA ALA A 36 9.46 8.32 2.28
C ALA A 36 10.66 9.00 1.59
N ASN A 37 11.24 8.34 0.59
CA ASN A 37 12.35 8.86 -0.20
C ASN A 37 12.40 8.14 -1.56
N ASP A 38 13.28 8.59 -2.45
CA ASP A 38 13.38 8.04 -3.81
C ASP A 38 13.81 6.57 -3.87
N GLY A 39 14.55 6.10 -2.86
CA GLY A 39 14.99 4.71 -2.77
C GLY A 39 13.97 3.78 -2.13
N ALA A 40 12.89 4.30 -1.58
CA ALA A 40 11.87 3.48 -0.94
C ALA A 40 11.05 2.70 -1.97
N ILE A 41 10.84 1.41 -1.72
CA ILE A 41 9.98 0.58 -2.55
C ILE A 41 8.52 0.69 -2.10
N GLY A 42 8.30 0.71 -0.79
CA GLY A 42 6.98 0.80 -0.21
C GLY A 42 6.46 2.24 -0.13
N PHE A 43 5.14 2.34 -0.02
CA PHE A 43 4.44 3.59 0.18
C PHE A 43 3.87 3.62 1.59
N ASP A 44 4.03 4.75 2.26
CA ASP A 44 3.46 4.96 3.58
C ASP A 44 1.99 5.35 3.47
N VAL A 45 1.16 4.73 4.29
CA VAL A 45 -0.26 5.03 4.42
C VAL A 45 -0.49 5.62 5.80
N HIS A 46 -1.34 6.64 5.86
CA HIS A 46 -1.57 7.40 7.07
C HIS A 46 -2.97 7.17 7.62
N ALA A 47 -3.10 7.18 8.92
CA ALA A 47 -4.38 7.20 9.58
C ALA A 47 -5.16 8.46 9.18
N PHE A 48 -6.46 8.30 8.95
CA PHE A 48 -7.39 9.40 8.69
C PHE A 48 -8.38 9.45 9.85
N LEU A 49 -8.06 10.23 10.86
CA LEU A 49 -8.85 10.38 12.07
C LEU A 49 -9.15 11.86 12.29
N LEU A 50 -10.29 12.31 11.79
CA LEU A 50 -10.74 13.69 11.95
C LEU A 50 -12.11 13.70 12.60
N SER A 51 -12.34 14.71 13.44
CA SER A 51 -13.67 15.03 13.94
C SER A 51 -14.54 15.61 12.82
N GLU A 52 -15.84 15.77 13.07
CA GLU A 52 -16.74 16.42 12.13
C GLU A 52 -16.29 17.82 11.77
N SER A 53 -15.66 18.54 12.72
CA SER A 53 -15.11 19.87 12.48
C SER A 53 -13.75 19.89 11.81
N GLY A 54 -13.19 18.71 11.46
CA GLY A 54 -11.91 18.60 10.79
C GLY A 54 -10.69 18.62 11.71
N GLN A 55 -10.87 18.51 13.02
CA GLN A 55 -9.77 18.47 13.97
C GLN A 55 -9.18 17.07 14.07
N PRO A 56 -7.84 16.94 14.20
CA PRO A 56 -7.21 15.64 14.40
C PRO A 56 -7.75 14.93 15.65
N LEU A 57 -7.97 13.64 15.51
CA LEU A 57 -8.36 12.76 16.60
C LEU A 57 -7.26 11.74 16.87
N THR A 58 -7.22 11.26 18.10
CA THR A 58 -6.37 10.13 18.49
C THR A 58 -7.25 9.00 19.00
N LYS A 59 -6.81 7.77 18.76
CA LYS A 59 -7.40 6.58 19.34
C LYS A 59 -6.43 5.96 20.31
N ALA A 60 -6.91 5.60 21.49
CA ALA A 60 -6.12 4.88 22.46
C ALA A 60 -5.95 3.42 21.98
N LEU A 61 -4.73 2.95 22.01
CA LEU A 61 -4.41 1.55 21.77
C LEU A 61 -3.91 0.96 23.09
N HIS A 62 -4.73 0.10 23.66
CA HIS A 62 -4.35 -0.60 24.90
C HIS A 62 -3.37 -1.72 24.61
N VAL A 63 -2.54 -2.04 25.60
CA VAL A 63 -1.64 -3.18 25.52
C VAL A 63 -2.45 -4.45 25.19
N ARG A 64 -2.00 -5.17 24.16
CA ARG A 64 -2.70 -6.34 23.59
C ARG A 64 -4.06 -6.02 22.97
N GLY A 65 -4.37 -4.76 22.80
CA GLY A 65 -5.58 -4.35 22.13
C GLY A 65 -5.41 -4.23 20.62
N THR A 66 -6.52 -4.32 19.91
CA THR A 66 -6.58 -4.10 18.48
C THR A 66 -7.64 -3.03 18.22
N VAL A 67 -7.34 -2.10 17.32
CA VAL A 67 -8.25 -1.03 16.94
C VAL A 67 -8.26 -0.90 15.43
N ALA A 68 -9.42 -0.67 14.84
CA ALA A 68 -9.55 -0.36 13.43
C ALA A 68 -9.32 1.13 13.25
N ILE A 69 -8.38 1.47 12.36
CA ILE A 69 -8.05 2.86 12.05
C ILE A 69 -8.30 3.10 10.56
N PRO A 70 -9.20 4.00 10.18
CA PRO A 70 -9.45 4.31 8.79
C PRO A 70 -8.27 5.06 8.16
N THR A 71 -8.09 4.87 6.88
CA THR A 71 -7.12 5.60 6.07
C THR A 71 -7.79 6.64 5.17
N GLY A 72 -9.08 6.55 5.00
CA GLY A 72 -9.82 7.36 4.05
C GLY A 72 -9.56 6.99 2.59
N LEU A 73 -8.99 5.82 2.34
CA LEU A 73 -8.62 5.37 1.01
C LEU A 73 -9.31 4.05 0.66
N VAL A 74 -9.64 3.92 -0.61
CA VAL A 74 -10.00 2.65 -1.24
C VAL A 74 -8.98 2.38 -2.32
N LEU A 75 -8.34 1.21 -2.28
CA LEU A 75 -7.31 0.83 -3.22
C LEU A 75 -7.82 -0.29 -4.10
N ARG A 76 -7.68 -0.13 -5.41
CA ARG A 76 -8.05 -1.17 -6.37
C ARG A 76 -6.86 -1.49 -7.27
N PRO A 77 -6.15 -2.59 -6.99
CA PRO A 77 -5.09 -3.05 -7.88
C PRO A 77 -5.68 -3.60 -9.18
N PRO A 78 -4.89 -3.61 -10.26
CA PRO A 78 -5.35 -4.20 -11.52
C PRO A 78 -5.44 -5.73 -11.42
N PRO A 79 -6.19 -6.39 -12.31
CA PRO A 79 -6.25 -7.84 -12.35
C PRO A 79 -4.85 -8.47 -12.42
N GLY A 80 -4.64 -9.55 -11.65
CA GLY A 80 -3.35 -10.22 -11.56
C GLY A 80 -2.40 -9.61 -10.53
N TYR A 81 -2.79 -8.55 -9.87
CA TYR A 81 -2.00 -7.88 -8.84
C TYR A 81 -2.78 -7.77 -7.53
N PHE A 82 -2.07 -7.56 -6.47
CA PHE A 82 -2.66 -7.24 -5.18
C PHE A 82 -1.82 -6.18 -4.47
N VAL A 83 -2.42 -5.49 -3.51
CA VAL A 83 -1.69 -4.60 -2.62
C VAL A 83 -1.40 -5.33 -1.32
N GLN A 84 -0.15 -5.30 -0.91
CA GLN A 84 0.27 -5.88 0.36
C GLN A 84 0.46 -4.77 1.39
N VAL A 85 -0.28 -4.88 2.48
CA VAL A 85 -0.20 -3.93 3.60
C VAL A 85 0.65 -4.55 4.69
N CYS A 86 1.75 -3.88 5.02
CA CYS A 86 2.73 -4.37 5.98
C CYS A 86 2.88 -3.42 7.15
N SER A 87 3.31 -3.96 8.28
CA SER A 87 3.71 -3.15 9.43
C SER A 87 4.93 -2.31 9.08
N ARG A 88 5.03 -1.13 9.70
CA ARG A 88 6.22 -0.29 9.60
C ARG A 88 7.23 -0.70 10.66
N SER A 89 8.50 -0.80 10.27
CA SER A 89 9.57 -1.21 11.18
C SER A 89 9.72 -0.29 12.39
N GLY A 90 9.60 1.00 12.20
CA GLY A 90 9.70 1.96 13.31
C GLY A 90 8.59 1.83 14.33
N LEU A 91 7.36 1.54 13.88
CA LEU A 91 6.24 1.28 14.78
C LEU A 91 6.34 -0.11 15.40
N ALA A 92 6.82 -1.10 14.65
CA ALA A 92 7.02 -2.44 15.15
C ALA A 92 8.01 -2.49 16.32
N LEU A 93 9.05 -1.65 16.28
CA LEU A 93 9.98 -1.50 17.40
C LEU A 93 9.29 -0.95 18.67
N LYS A 94 8.17 -0.27 18.51
CA LYS A 94 7.34 0.23 19.61
C LYS A 94 6.17 -0.71 19.93
N SER A 95 6.20 -1.93 19.40
CA SER A 95 5.15 -2.94 19.58
C SER A 95 3.79 -2.53 19.00
N VAL A 96 3.80 -1.75 17.91
CA VAL A 96 2.61 -1.37 17.16
C VAL A 96 2.68 -2.03 15.80
N PHE A 97 1.73 -2.90 15.50
CA PHE A 97 1.72 -3.72 14.28
C PHE A 97 0.37 -3.60 13.55
N VAL A 98 0.41 -3.86 12.26
CA VAL A 98 -0.81 -4.22 11.52
C VAL A 98 -1.16 -5.65 11.89
N ALA A 99 -2.34 -5.86 12.47
CA ALA A 99 -2.71 -7.12 13.13
C ALA A 99 -2.67 -8.34 12.19
N ASN A 100 -3.00 -8.13 10.91
CA ASN A 100 -2.98 -9.20 9.91
C ASN A 100 -1.82 -9.03 8.90
N SER A 101 -0.72 -8.41 9.32
CA SER A 101 0.42 -8.19 8.42
C SER A 101 1.05 -9.51 7.97
N PRO A 102 1.23 -9.73 6.65
CA PRO A 102 0.78 -8.84 5.58
C PRO A 102 -0.72 -8.96 5.31
N GLY A 103 -1.38 -7.83 5.18
CA GLY A 103 -2.76 -7.79 4.69
C GLY A 103 -2.80 -7.74 3.18
N ILE A 104 -3.77 -8.38 2.56
CA ILE A 104 -3.90 -8.47 1.11
C ILE A 104 -5.16 -7.74 0.66
N ILE A 105 -4.99 -6.85 -0.31
CA ILE A 105 -6.10 -6.18 -0.98
C ILE A 105 -6.15 -6.68 -2.41
N ASP A 106 -7.22 -7.38 -2.73
CA ASP A 106 -7.49 -7.92 -4.06
C ASP A 106 -8.10 -6.85 -4.98
N PRO A 107 -8.10 -7.10 -6.31
CA PRO A 107 -8.74 -6.19 -7.25
C PRO A 107 -10.22 -5.95 -6.99
#